data_6ad7ea81ca988bceade56a2889f2337f
#
_entry.id   6ad7ea81ca988bceade56a2889f2337f
#
_cell.length_a   1.000
_cell.length_b   1.000
_cell.length_c   1.000
_cell.angle_alpha   90.00
_cell.angle_beta   90.00
_cell.angle_gamma   90.00
#
_symmetry.space_group_name_H-M   'P 1'
#
loop_
_entity.id
_entity.type
_entity.pdbx_description
1 polymer ?
#
loop_
_entity_poly.entity_id
_entity_poly.type
_entity_poly.pdbx_seq_one_letter_code
_entity_poly.pdbx_strand_id
1 'polypeptide(L)'
;MENKIHKFGQKVLYFYLFFLFVVMPLYCKGGYNTMSTTKWNFFCLVSFGHQLGKIFIPGFLIILSICFVIEVIFFKSYVKKFTKADLMILLYGIVVLVSGKIAFYVATFFVTDSSQVVIGYPGWFMGEIAQLSFVLIYFLTKRYWGGNWEIIDLAIIGSSIVFFLAVLNRFSIDVFGFWDTIDRFIRNDYVSTVGNINWYVCYLVVLFPLSIYSYIGSDNKIRKVLYGIAIMIGTATLITQGSDSVFLVLGVLVLYLLKNEDDNSLSELLLIISGTCVLVGLLQILFSSHAYIPNRLSGLVTKSVIPYVLFGLGILFKYKIDLFGKFKKIVFKMIPIVLLLVVVYIILNTFDILPEQLRTYGYFRVSDSWGNNRGGIWRVGIIAFIRFALDHSYVWLFGTGPDQYANMIFTYKYEEVVEARSTVFVSCAHNEFLNTLCNYGILGFVSFYMFWYFVIFDKKRENNLFDRMCICAIICYLVNSFVSIQQIVGAPYLFIIAGMLQSRKSEF
;
A
#
# COMPACT_ATOMS: atom_id res chain seq x y z
N MET A 1 -29.21 -14.10 -22.02
CA MET A 1 -28.40 -14.98 -21.13
C MET A 1 -27.15 -14.27 -20.65
N GLU A 2 -26.41 -13.62 -21.53
CA GLU A 2 -25.22 -12.78 -21.19
C GLU A 2 -25.51 -11.79 -20.07
N ASN A 3 -26.53 -10.95 -20.23
CA ASN A 3 -26.90 -9.94 -19.21
C ASN A 3 -27.24 -10.54 -17.84
N LYS A 4 -27.76 -11.78 -17.77
CA LYS A 4 -28.03 -12.46 -16.49
C LYS A 4 -26.75 -12.92 -15.81
N ILE A 5 -25.78 -13.44 -16.58
CA ILE A 5 -24.47 -13.87 -16.06
C ILE A 5 -23.68 -12.65 -15.59
N HIS A 6 -23.69 -11.59 -16.39
CA HIS A 6 -23.00 -10.34 -16.03
C HIS A 6 -23.56 -9.75 -14.73
N LYS A 7 -24.88 -9.61 -14.59
CA LYS A 7 -25.52 -9.14 -13.35
C LYS A 7 -25.26 -10.07 -12.16
N PHE A 8 -25.17 -11.38 -12.38
CA PHE A 8 -24.78 -12.30 -11.33
C PHE A 8 -23.31 -12.07 -10.91
N GLY A 9 -22.40 -11.92 -11.88
CA GLY A 9 -20.99 -11.56 -11.60
C GLY A 9 -20.84 -10.25 -10.82
N GLN A 10 -21.64 -9.23 -11.16
CA GLN A 10 -21.66 -7.96 -10.40
C GLN A 10 -22.08 -8.17 -8.93
N LYS A 11 -23.10 -9.01 -8.66
CA LYS A 11 -23.51 -9.32 -7.28
C LYS A 11 -22.44 -10.11 -6.53
N VAL A 12 -21.82 -11.10 -7.18
CA VAL A 12 -20.74 -11.89 -6.58
C VAL A 12 -19.54 -10.98 -6.27
N LEU A 13 -19.16 -10.07 -7.19
CA LEU A 13 -18.12 -9.10 -6.96
C LEU A 13 -18.45 -8.19 -5.76
N TYR A 14 -19.69 -7.71 -5.64
CA TYR A 14 -20.13 -6.90 -4.51
C TYR A 14 -19.86 -7.59 -3.17
N PHE A 15 -20.28 -8.87 -3.03
CA PHE A 15 -20.02 -9.64 -1.82
C PHE A 15 -18.53 -9.89 -1.60
N TYR A 16 -17.77 -10.19 -2.65
CA TYR A 16 -16.32 -10.37 -2.56
C TYR A 16 -15.65 -9.10 -2.02
N LEU A 17 -16.00 -7.94 -2.57
CA LEU A 17 -15.46 -6.65 -2.13
C LEU A 17 -15.89 -6.31 -0.70
N PHE A 18 -17.13 -6.62 -0.31
CA PHE A 18 -17.57 -6.47 1.08
C PHE A 18 -16.68 -7.28 2.04
N PHE A 19 -16.44 -8.54 1.73
CA PHE A 19 -15.58 -9.38 2.56
C PHE A 19 -14.14 -8.85 2.63
N LEU A 20 -13.59 -8.36 1.52
CA LEU A 20 -12.24 -7.81 1.51
C LEU A 20 -12.14 -6.45 2.23
N PHE A 21 -13.07 -5.51 1.98
CA PHE A 21 -12.97 -4.16 2.55
C PHE A 21 -13.42 -4.08 4.01
N VAL A 22 -14.36 -4.91 4.42
CA VAL A 22 -14.95 -4.80 5.77
C VAL A 22 -14.51 -5.95 6.67
N VAL A 23 -14.69 -7.19 6.23
CA VAL A 23 -14.50 -8.34 7.12
C VAL A 23 -13.02 -8.68 7.28
N MET A 24 -12.27 -8.78 6.17
CA MET A 24 -10.85 -9.18 6.19
C MET A 24 -9.97 -8.31 7.10
N PRO A 25 -10.03 -6.97 7.04
CA PRO A 25 -9.19 -6.14 7.90
C PRO A 25 -9.54 -6.28 9.38
N LEU A 26 -10.80 -6.61 9.71
CA LEU A 26 -11.27 -6.81 11.09
C LEU A 26 -11.16 -8.26 11.57
N TYR A 27 -11.03 -9.23 10.65
CA TYR A 27 -10.96 -10.65 11.02
C TYR A 27 -9.63 -10.98 11.69
N CYS A 28 -9.71 -11.42 12.94
CA CYS A 28 -8.57 -11.80 13.77
C CYS A 28 -8.83 -13.16 14.41
N LYS A 29 -7.81 -14.01 14.43
CA LYS A 29 -7.82 -15.29 15.16
C LYS A 29 -6.45 -15.48 15.81
N GLY A 30 -6.42 -15.59 17.13
CA GLY A 30 -5.18 -15.55 17.91
C GLY A 30 -4.74 -14.10 18.14
N GLY A 31 -3.44 -13.84 18.15
CA GLY A 31 -2.87 -12.52 18.39
C GLY A 31 -1.96 -12.04 17.26
N TYR A 32 -1.08 -11.09 17.56
CA TYR A 32 -0.16 -10.53 16.57
C TYR A 32 0.83 -11.55 15.99
N ASN A 33 1.22 -12.57 16.76
CA ASN A 33 2.10 -13.65 16.32
C ASN A 33 1.53 -14.50 15.17
N THR A 34 0.20 -14.56 15.02
CA THR A 34 -0.49 -15.33 13.98
C THR A 34 -1.21 -14.45 12.94
N MET A 35 -1.09 -13.13 13.04
CA MET A 35 -1.92 -12.19 12.26
C MET A 35 -1.74 -12.34 10.76
N SER A 36 -0.51 -12.46 10.26
CA SER A 36 -0.25 -12.63 8.82
C SER A 36 -0.88 -13.92 8.28
N THR A 37 -0.69 -15.03 8.98
CA THR A 37 -1.29 -16.33 8.63
C THR A 37 -2.81 -16.26 8.67
N THR A 38 -3.38 -15.57 9.65
CA THR A 38 -4.83 -15.37 9.77
C THR A 38 -5.39 -14.58 8.57
N LYS A 39 -4.71 -13.50 8.16
CA LYS A 39 -5.12 -12.70 7.00
C LYS A 39 -5.00 -13.49 5.69
N TRP A 40 -3.89 -14.21 5.53
CA TRP A 40 -3.69 -15.09 4.37
C TRP A 40 -4.77 -16.17 4.26
N ASN A 41 -5.01 -16.89 5.35
CA ASN A 41 -6.03 -17.95 5.38
C ASN A 41 -7.43 -17.39 5.09
N PHE A 42 -7.76 -16.20 5.62
CA PHE A 42 -9.03 -15.55 5.33
C PHE A 42 -9.13 -15.13 3.87
N PHE A 43 -8.06 -14.56 3.30
CA PHE A 43 -8.00 -14.23 1.88
C PHE A 43 -8.21 -15.45 0.99
N CYS A 44 -7.53 -16.57 1.29
CA CYS A 44 -7.71 -17.83 0.58
C CYS A 44 -9.13 -18.38 0.70
N LEU A 45 -9.72 -18.33 1.91
CA LEU A 45 -11.08 -18.73 2.17
C LEU A 45 -12.07 -17.95 1.31
N VAL A 46 -11.99 -16.64 1.28
CA VAL A 46 -12.90 -15.77 0.55
C VAL A 46 -12.69 -15.89 -0.96
N SER A 47 -11.44 -16.03 -1.41
CA SER A 47 -11.07 -16.07 -2.83
C SER A 47 -11.31 -17.46 -3.46
N PHE A 48 -10.85 -18.53 -2.81
CA PHE A 48 -10.81 -19.88 -3.39
C PHE A 48 -11.79 -20.86 -2.75
N GLY A 49 -12.36 -20.51 -1.59
CA GLY A 49 -13.20 -21.40 -0.80
C GLY A 49 -12.37 -22.35 0.07
N HIS A 50 -12.94 -22.74 1.16
CA HIS A 50 -12.38 -23.72 2.08
C HIS A 50 -13.47 -24.39 2.90
N GLN A 51 -13.21 -25.62 3.39
CA GLN A 51 -14.13 -26.32 4.27
C GLN A 51 -13.93 -25.86 5.72
N LEU A 52 -14.95 -25.22 6.28
CA LEU A 52 -15.00 -24.84 7.68
C LEU A 52 -15.79 -25.90 8.46
N GLY A 53 -15.13 -26.89 9.01
CA GLY A 53 -15.79 -28.02 9.61
C GLY A 53 -16.70 -28.72 8.60
N LYS A 54 -18.05 -28.64 8.78
CA LYS A 54 -19.05 -29.19 7.86
C LYS A 54 -19.59 -28.18 6.83
N ILE A 55 -19.18 -26.92 6.92
CA ILE A 55 -19.66 -25.83 6.05
C ILE A 55 -18.60 -25.55 5.00
N PHE A 56 -18.99 -25.67 3.73
CA PHE A 56 -18.19 -25.28 2.58
C PHE A 56 -18.66 -23.91 2.09
N ILE A 57 -17.74 -22.94 2.05
CA ILE A 57 -17.97 -21.61 1.47
C ILE A 57 -17.26 -21.58 0.12
N PRO A 58 -18.01 -21.49 -1.02
CA PRO A 58 -17.35 -21.39 -2.33
C PRO A 58 -16.58 -20.09 -2.47
N GLY A 59 -15.38 -20.13 -3.09
CA GLY A 59 -14.53 -18.97 -3.31
C GLY A 59 -15.12 -18.02 -4.35
N PHE A 60 -15.29 -16.76 -3.99
CA PHE A 60 -15.84 -15.73 -4.89
C PHE A 60 -14.99 -15.51 -6.14
N LEU A 61 -13.66 -15.60 -6.01
CA LEU A 61 -12.74 -15.41 -7.14
C LEU A 61 -12.90 -16.53 -8.19
N ILE A 62 -13.13 -17.76 -7.74
CA ILE A 62 -13.41 -18.91 -8.64
C ILE A 62 -14.74 -18.71 -9.36
N ILE A 63 -15.79 -18.34 -8.63
CA ILE A 63 -17.12 -18.10 -9.22
C ILE A 63 -17.05 -16.98 -10.26
N LEU A 64 -16.39 -15.88 -9.95
CA LEU A 64 -16.17 -14.77 -10.87
C LEU A 64 -15.38 -15.19 -12.11
N SER A 65 -14.33 -16.00 -11.91
CA SER A 65 -13.53 -16.54 -13.03
C SER A 65 -14.36 -17.45 -13.95
N ILE A 66 -15.22 -18.29 -13.38
CA ILE A 66 -16.15 -19.14 -14.17
C ILE A 66 -17.11 -18.25 -14.98
N CYS A 67 -17.73 -17.23 -14.34
CA CYS A 67 -18.60 -16.27 -15.03
C CYS A 67 -17.86 -15.59 -16.20
N PHE A 68 -16.62 -15.15 -15.95
CA PHE A 68 -15.79 -14.48 -16.94
C PHE A 68 -15.45 -15.41 -18.13
N VAL A 69 -15.05 -16.65 -17.85
CA VAL A 69 -14.74 -17.65 -18.89
C VAL A 69 -15.97 -17.95 -19.73
N ILE A 70 -17.16 -18.11 -19.11
CA ILE A 70 -18.42 -18.31 -19.83
C ILE A 70 -18.70 -17.11 -20.76
N GLU A 71 -18.54 -15.87 -20.26
CA GLU A 71 -18.75 -14.66 -21.08
C GLU A 71 -17.78 -14.59 -22.26
N VAL A 72 -16.49 -14.90 -22.04
CA VAL A 72 -15.47 -14.88 -23.11
C VAL A 72 -15.74 -15.94 -24.17
N ILE A 73 -16.04 -17.18 -23.77
CA ILE A 73 -16.23 -18.30 -24.69
C ILE A 73 -17.52 -18.18 -25.49
N PHE A 74 -18.63 -17.90 -24.80
CA PHE A 74 -19.96 -17.95 -25.45
C PHE A 74 -20.39 -16.63 -26.08
N PHE A 75 -19.91 -15.47 -25.56
CA PHE A 75 -20.39 -14.15 -26.02
C PHE A 75 -19.32 -13.30 -26.69
N LYS A 76 -18.05 -13.71 -26.67
CA LYS A 76 -16.90 -13.03 -27.36
C LYS A 76 -16.79 -11.52 -27.12
N SER A 77 -17.47 -10.99 -26.09
CA SER A 77 -17.68 -9.56 -25.92
C SER A 77 -16.47 -8.80 -25.35
N TYR A 78 -15.61 -9.51 -24.63
CA TYR A 78 -14.53 -8.88 -23.85
C TYR A 78 -13.21 -8.72 -24.62
N VAL A 79 -12.85 -9.66 -25.50
CA VAL A 79 -11.53 -9.73 -26.16
C VAL A 79 -11.22 -8.49 -27.04
N LYS A 80 -12.24 -7.81 -27.51
CA LYS A 80 -12.09 -6.63 -28.41
C LYS A 80 -11.65 -5.33 -27.69
N LYS A 81 -11.58 -5.31 -26.35
CA LYS A 81 -11.36 -4.08 -25.55
C LYS A 81 -10.12 -4.11 -24.65
N PHE A 82 -9.13 -4.95 -24.98
CA PHE A 82 -7.86 -4.99 -24.24
C PHE A 82 -7.12 -3.66 -24.34
N THR A 83 -6.74 -3.11 -23.18
CA THR A 83 -5.94 -1.89 -23.08
C THR A 83 -4.45 -2.24 -22.96
N LYS A 84 -3.56 -1.23 -23.10
CA LYS A 84 -2.12 -1.43 -22.84
C LYS A 84 -1.86 -1.89 -21.39
N ALA A 85 -2.65 -1.40 -20.43
CA ALA A 85 -2.56 -1.84 -19.04
C ALA A 85 -2.88 -3.33 -18.92
N ASP A 86 -3.96 -3.82 -19.58
CA ASP A 86 -4.32 -5.24 -19.56
C ASP A 86 -3.21 -6.13 -20.11
N LEU A 87 -2.59 -5.70 -21.20
CA LEU A 87 -1.48 -6.43 -21.81
C LEU A 87 -0.28 -6.54 -20.85
N MET A 88 0.07 -5.44 -20.19
CA MET A 88 1.20 -5.41 -19.28
C MET A 88 0.97 -6.29 -18.03
N ILE A 89 -0.22 -6.22 -17.43
CA ILE A 89 -0.51 -7.05 -16.25
C ILE A 89 -0.65 -8.54 -16.61
N LEU A 90 -1.15 -8.86 -17.81
CA LEU A 90 -1.17 -10.23 -18.32
C LEU A 90 0.26 -10.75 -18.54
N LEU A 91 1.11 -9.93 -19.17
CA LEU A 91 2.54 -10.27 -19.35
C LEU A 91 3.21 -10.49 -17.99
N TYR A 92 2.95 -9.63 -17.00
CA TYR A 92 3.43 -9.84 -15.63
C TYR A 92 2.98 -11.20 -15.08
N GLY A 93 1.69 -11.53 -15.20
CA GLY A 93 1.17 -12.84 -14.75
C GLY A 93 1.88 -14.03 -15.44
N ILE A 94 2.17 -13.92 -16.74
CA ILE A 94 2.94 -14.94 -17.48
C ILE A 94 4.36 -15.03 -16.92
N VAL A 95 5.02 -13.90 -16.66
CA VAL A 95 6.37 -13.89 -16.09
C VAL A 95 6.37 -14.51 -14.68
N VAL A 96 5.36 -14.24 -13.85
CA VAL A 96 5.20 -14.88 -12.53
C VAL A 96 5.16 -16.42 -12.67
N LEU A 97 4.36 -16.95 -13.60
CA LEU A 97 4.27 -18.40 -13.87
C LEU A 97 5.60 -18.98 -14.34
N VAL A 98 6.26 -18.31 -15.29
CA VAL A 98 7.55 -18.77 -15.83
C VAL A 98 8.63 -18.72 -14.75
N SER A 99 8.71 -17.61 -14.00
CA SER A 99 9.65 -17.43 -12.90
C SER A 99 9.42 -18.47 -11.79
N GLY A 100 8.15 -18.76 -11.45
CA GLY A 100 7.80 -19.81 -10.49
C GLY A 100 8.25 -21.20 -10.95
N LYS A 101 8.08 -21.55 -12.24
CA LYS A 101 8.58 -22.82 -12.78
C LYS A 101 10.11 -22.89 -12.76
N ILE A 102 10.80 -21.83 -13.16
CA ILE A 102 12.26 -21.75 -13.09
C ILE A 102 12.72 -21.95 -11.65
N ALA A 103 12.14 -21.21 -10.70
CA ALA A 103 12.46 -21.34 -9.27
C ALA A 103 12.25 -22.77 -8.77
N PHE A 104 11.18 -23.44 -9.18
CA PHE A 104 10.91 -24.81 -8.80
C PHE A 104 11.99 -25.78 -9.28
N TYR A 105 12.48 -25.63 -10.52
CA TYR A 105 13.56 -26.47 -11.04
C TYR A 105 14.92 -26.12 -10.45
N VAL A 106 15.20 -24.84 -10.18
CA VAL A 106 16.46 -24.38 -9.57
C VAL A 106 16.44 -24.59 -8.05
N ALA A 107 15.28 -24.56 -7.45
CA ALA A 107 15.05 -24.76 -6.02
C ALA A 107 15.49 -26.13 -5.50
N THR A 108 15.65 -27.12 -6.38
CA THR A 108 16.29 -28.39 -5.99
C THR A 108 17.70 -28.21 -5.44
N PHE A 109 18.32 -27.04 -5.68
CA PHE A 109 19.63 -26.68 -5.12
C PHE A 109 19.57 -25.77 -3.90
N PHE A 110 18.52 -24.92 -3.74
CA PHE A 110 18.54 -23.81 -2.80
C PHE A 110 17.26 -23.63 -1.94
N VAL A 111 16.13 -24.20 -2.34
CA VAL A 111 14.87 -24.10 -1.59
C VAL A 111 14.58 -25.44 -0.93
N THR A 112 14.59 -25.44 0.39
CA THR A 112 14.27 -26.62 1.18
C THR A 112 12.81 -27.03 1.07
N ASP A 113 11.92 -26.11 0.60
CA ASP A 113 10.49 -26.33 0.48
C ASP A 113 9.91 -25.64 -0.78
N SER A 114 9.53 -26.44 -1.76
CA SER A 114 8.88 -26.00 -3.00
C SER A 114 7.53 -25.28 -2.76
N SER A 115 6.90 -25.48 -1.60
CA SER A 115 5.67 -24.78 -1.26
C SER A 115 5.89 -23.27 -1.11
N GLN A 116 7.12 -22.83 -0.77
CA GLN A 116 7.46 -21.41 -0.65
C GLN A 116 7.38 -20.66 -1.99
N VAL A 117 7.62 -21.30 -3.12
CA VAL A 117 7.44 -20.67 -4.44
C VAL A 117 5.95 -20.41 -4.70
N VAL A 118 5.11 -21.36 -4.32
CA VAL A 118 3.67 -21.33 -4.60
C VAL A 118 2.92 -20.42 -3.63
N ILE A 119 3.18 -20.58 -2.33
CA ILE A 119 2.47 -19.86 -1.26
C ILE A 119 3.19 -18.58 -0.87
N GLY A 120 4.51 -18.56 -0.97
CA GLY A 120 5.38 -17.49 -0.49
C GLY A 120 6.06 -17.84 0.81
N TYR A 121 7.02 -16.99 1.18
CA TYR A 121 7.74 -17.11 2.44
C TYR A 121 6.78 -16.99 3.63
N PRO A 122 6.90 -17.86 4.67
CA PRO A 122 6.03 -17.82 5.83
C PRO A 122 5.99 -16.43 6.49
N GLY A 123 4.79 -15.89 6.66
CA GLY A 123 4.58 -14.54 7.19
C GLY A 123 4.38 -13.47 6.11
N TRP A 124 4.90 -13.65 4.88
CA TRP A 124 4.68 -12.73 3.75
C TRP A 124 3.60 -13.21 2.80
N PHE A 125 3.64 -14.49 2.45
CA PHE A 125 2.66 -15.15 1.56
C PHE A 125 2.52 -14.45 0.19
N MET A 126 3.62 -13.96 -0.37
CA MET A 126 3.64 -13.25 -1.66
C MET A 126 4.10 -14.14 -2.81
N GLY A 127 3.87 -15.45 -2.72
CA GLY A 127 4.18 -16.44 -3.74
C GLY A 127 3.29 -16.33 -4.99
N GLU A 128 3.41 -17.34 -5.84
CA GLU A 128 2.73 -17.41 -7.14
C GLU A 128 1.21 -17.24 -7.03
N ILE A 129 0.56 -17.89 -6.04
CA ILE A 129 -0.89 -17.80 -5.83
C ILE A 129 -1.32 -16.37 -5.53
N ALA A 130 -0.61 -15.65 -4.66
CA ALA A 130 -0.94 -14.27 -4.31
C ALA A 130 -0.84 -13.35 -5.53
N GLN A 131 0.27 -13.43 -6.28
CA GLN A 131 0.51 -12.58 -7.45
C GLN A 131 -0.51 -12.82 -8.57
N LEU A 132 -0.81 -14.08 -8.87
CA LEU A 132 -1.83 -14.42 -9.87
C LEU A 132 -3.23 -14.03 -9.42
N SER A 133 -3.52 -14.13 -8.11
CA SER A 133 -4.79 -13.63 -7.55
C SER A 133 -4.96 -12.14 -7.78
N PHE A 134 -3.90 -11.35 -7.62
CA PHE A 134 -3.96 -9.89 -7.86
C PHE A 134 -4.24 -9.57 -9.32
N VAL A 135 -3.63 -10.31 -10.25
CA VAL A 135 -3.93 -10.19 -11.69
C VAL A 135 -5.40 -10.51 -11.96
N LEU A 136 -5.92 -11.61 -11.40
CA LEU A 136 -7.35 -11.99 -11.54
C LEU A 136 -8.28 -10.95 -10.91
N ILE A 137 -7.98 -10.46 -9.70
CA ILE A 137 -8.76 -9.41 -9.02
C ILE A 137 -8.87 -8.17 -9.91
N TYR A 138 -7.78 -7.72 -10.53
CA TYR A 138 -7.82 -6.61 -11.47
C TYR A 138 -8.79 -6.86 -12.63
N PHE A 139 -8.67 -8.00 -13.35
CA PHE A 139 -9.52 -8.29 -14.51
C PHE A 139 -10.99 -8.46 -14.13
N LEU A 140 -11.26 -9.17 -13.03
CA LEU A 140 -12.63 -9.43 -12.59
C LEU A 140 -13.30 -8.17 -12.05
N THR A 141 -12.56 -7.33 -11.32
CA THR A 141 -13.07 -6.02 -10.90
C THR A 141 -13.32 -5.12 -12.10
N LYS A 142 -12.38 -5.03 -13.04
CA LYS A 142 -12.57 -4.28 -14.28
C LYS A 142 -13.81 -4.73 -15.06
N ARG A 143 -14.10 -6.03 -15.08
CA ARG A 143 -15.24 -6.60 -15.82
C ARG A 143 -16.58 -6.35 -15.13
N TYR A 144 -16.64 -6.59 -13.81
CA TYR A 144 -17.92 -6.66 -13.08
C TYR A 144 -18.19 -5.42 -12.20
N TRP A 145 -17.29 -4.45 -12.13
CA TRP A 145 -17.54 -3.23 -11.38
C TRP A 145 -18.66 -2.39 -12.03
N GLY A 146 -19.76 -2.22 -11.31
CA GLY A 146 -20.95 -1.50 -11.77
C GLY A 146 -21.05 -0.05 -11.30
N GLY A 147 -19.95 0.56 -10.80
CA GLY A 147 -19.96 1.96 -10.33
C GLY A 147 -20.67 2.15 -8.96
N ASN A 148 -20.83 1.10 -8.17
CA ASN A 148 -21.57 1.14 -6.91
C ASN A 148 -20.77 1.84 -5.80
N TRP A 149 -21.15 3.09 -5.47
CA TRP A 149 -20.51 3.89 -4.42
C TRP A 149 -20.68 3.31 -3.00
N GLU A 150 -21.70 2.47 -2.75
CA GLU A 150 -21.91 1.84 -1.43
C GLU A 150 -20.69 1.01 -1.01
N ILE A 151 -19.97 0.41 -1.95
CA ILE A 151 -18.72 -0.33 -1.65
C ILE A 151 -17.62 0.62 -1.16
N ILE A 152 -17.55 1.83 -1.70
CA ILE A 152 -16.60 2.85 -1.22
C ILE A 152 -16.98 3.29 0.20
N ASP A 153 -18.27 3.51 0.47
CA ASP A 153 -18.76 3.83 1.81
C ASP A 153 -18.42 2.71 2.81
N LEU A 154 -18.64 1.46 2.42
CA LEU A 154 -18.29 0.30 3.25
C LEU A 154 -16.78 0.20 3.48
N ALA A 155 -15.95 0.49 2.46
CA ALA A 155 -14.49 0.52 2.60
C ALA A 155 -14.05 1.62 3.59
N ILE A 156 -14.68 2.79 3.53
CA ILE A 156 -14.40 3.90 4.47
C ILE A 156 -14.81 3.52 5.89
N ILE A 157 -15.98 2.90 6.09
CA ILE A 157 -16.43 2.46 7.40
C ILE A 157 -15.50 1.40 7.97
N GLY A 158 -15.20 0.35 7.20
CA GLY A 158 -14.31 -0.73 7.62
C GLY A 158 -12.91 -0.22 7.97
N SER A 159 -12.34 0.64 7.12
CA SER A 159 -11.03 1.24 7.38
C SER A 159 -11.04 2.19 8.56
N SER A 160 -12.10 2.97 8.77
CA SER A 160 -12.20 3.90 9.92
C SER A 160 -12.20 3.15 11.25
N ILE A 161 -12.84 1.98 11.34
CA ILE A 161 -12.78 1.12 12.53
C ILE A 161 -11.34 0.64 12.77
N VAL A 162 -10.67 0.14 11.73
CA VAL A 162 -9.27 -0.31 11.81
C VAL A 162 -8.34 0.84 12.22
N PHE A 163 -8.55 2.03 11.67
CA PHE A 163 -7.78 3.23 11.98
C PHE A 163 -8.01 3.68 13.43
N PHE A 164 -9.24 3.65 13.90
CA PHE A 164 -9.56 4.01 15.28
C PHE A 164 -8.91 3.05 16.29
N LEU A 165 -8.93 1.74 16.02
CA LEU A 165 -8.24 0.75 16.84
C LEU A 165 -6.72 1.02 16.93
N ALA A 166 -6.11 1.45 15.84
CA ALA A 166 -4.69 1.83 15.84
C ALA A 166 -4.43 3.09 16.69
N VAL A 167 -5.33 4.07 16.66
CA VAL A 167 -5.24 5.25 17.55
C VAL A 167 -5.34 4.82 19.01
N LEU A 168 -6.28 3.94 19.37
CA LEU A 168 -6.42 3.40 20.74
C LEU A 168 -5.14 2.73 21.23
N ASN A 169 -4.49 1.92 20.38
CA ASN A 169 -3.21 1.30 20.74
C ASN A 169 -2.14 2.35 21.08
N ARG A 170 -2.13 3.54 20.44
CA ARG A 170 -1.19 4.62 20.75
C ARG A 170 -1.51 5.37 22.05
N PHE A 171 -2.66 5.09 22.64
CA PHE A 171 -3.02 5.49 24.01
C PHE A 171 -3.03 4.30 24.99
N SER A 172 -2.24 3.26 24.70
CA SER A 172 -2.07 2.06 25.52
C SER A 172 -3.36 1.27 25.77
N ILE A 173 -4.34 1.39 24.88
CA ILE A 173 -5.60 0.64 24.93
C ILE A 173 -5.52 -0.50 23.91
N ASP A 174 -5.29 -1.72 24.41
CA ASP A 174 -5.33 -2.95 23.61
C ASP A 174 -6.69 -3.64 23.78
N VAL A 175 -7.62 -3.31 22.90
CA VAL A 175 -9.03 -3.76 22.97
C VAL A 175 -9.17 -5.28 22.93
N PHE A 176 -8.25 -5.98 22.27
CA PHE A 176 -8.33 -7.42 22.03
C PHE A 176 -7.29 -8.23 22.81
N GLY A 177 -6.42 -7.60 23.59
CA GLY A 177 -5.34 -8.27 24.32
C GLY A 177 -4.24 -8.87 23.40
N PHE A 178 -4.07 -8.35 22.20
CA PHE A 178 -3.12 -8.91 21.23
C PHE A 178 -1.66 -8.70 21.64
N TRP A 179 -1.36 -7.69 22.44
CA TRP A 179 -0.01 -7.44 22.94
C TRP A 179 0.52 -8.56 23.86
N ASP A 180 -0.36 -9.34 24.48
CA ASP A 180 0.05 -10.46 25.34
C ASP A 180 0.60 -11.64 24.52
N THR A 181 0.44 -11.63 23.21
CA THR A 181 0.91 -12.68 22.29
C THR A 181 2.28 -12.40 21.69
N ILE A 182 2.88 -11.25 21.99
CA ILE A 182 4.19 -10.83 21.49
C ILE A 182 5.08 -10.29 22.61
N ASP A 183 6.40 -10.26 22.35
CA ASP A 183 7.37 -9.70 23.28
C ASP A 183 7.11 -8.20 23.53
N ARG A 184 7.32 -7.77 24.78
CA ARG A 184 7.14 -6.37 25.20
C ARG A 184 7.99 -5.39 24.41
N PHE A 185 9.18 -5.78 23.98
CA PHE A 185 10.10 -4.91 23.22
C PHE A 185 9.61 -4.58 21.82
N ILE A 186 8.78 -5.43 21.22
CA ILE A 186 8.25 -5.24 19.86
C ILE A 186 6.79 -4.77 19.84
N ARG A 187 6.14 -4.55 20.98
CA ARG A 187 4.71 -4.12 21.04
C ARG A 187 4.44 -2.88 20.21
N ASN A 188 5.39 -1.95 20.19
CA ASN A 188 5.25 -0.70 19.47
C ASN A 188 5.29 -0.84 17.93
N ASP A 189 5.76 -1.98 17.44
CA ASP A 189 5.79 -2.29 16.01
C ASP A 189 4.48 -2.91 15.49
N TYR A 190 3.47 -3.03 16.38
CA TYR A 190 2.19 -3.64 16.06
C TYR A 190 1.02 -2.75 16.47
N VAL A 191 0.04 -2.64 15.57
CA VAL A 191 -1.17 -1.81 15.80
C VAL A 191 -2.41 -2.44 15.18
N SER A 192 -3.55 -2.13 15.77
CA SER A 192 -4.88 -2.47 15.24
C SER A 192 -5.07 -3.99 15.02
N THR A 193 -5.95 -4.33 14.11
CA THR A 193 -6.24 -5.68 13.64
C THR A 193 -5.43 -6.08 12.41
N VAL A 194 -4.51 -5.24 11.96
CA VAL A 194 -3.62 -5.50 10.81
C VAL A 194 -2.27 -6.07 11.27
N GLY A 195 -1.77 -5.62 12.40
CA GLY A 195 -0.53 -6.11 13.00
C GLY A 195 0.64 -5.17 12.76
N ASN A 196 1.70 -5.61 12.07
CA ASN A 196 2.92 -4.82 11.88
C ASN A 196 2.66 -3.44 11.26
N ILE A 197 3.30 -2.38 11.80
CA ILE A 197 3.11 -0.99 11.38
C ILE A 197 3.39 -0.75 9.90
N ASN A 198 4.34 -1.46 9.29
CA ASN A 198 4.61 -1.30 7.86
C ASN A 198 3.51 -1.93 6.98
N TRP A 199 2.91 -3.04 7.43
CA TRP A 199 1.73 -3.63 6.78
C TRP A 199 0.52 -2.71 6.93
N TYR A 200 0.38 -2.15 8.12
CA TYR A 200 -0.68 -1.20 8.43
C TYR A 200 -0.60 0.05 7.52
N VAL A 201 0.59 0.58 7.27
CA VAL A 201 0.77 1.70 6.34
C VAL A 201 0.39 1.32 4.92
N CYS A 202 0.73 0.12 4.43
CA CYS A 202 0.29 -0.34 3.10
C CYS A 202 -1.25 -0.33 2.95
N TYR A 203 -1.98 -0.66 4.02
CA TYR A 203 -3.43 -0.59 4.09
C TYR A 203 -3.94 0.85 4.15
N LEU A 204 -3.37 1.66 5.05
CA LEU A 204 -3.76 3.04 5.31
C LEU A 204 -3.65 3.92 4.05
N VAL A 205 -2.52 3.84 3.34
CA VAL A 205 -2.24 4.74 2.21
C VAL A 205 -3.13 4.51 0.99
N VAL A 206 -3.72 3.33 0.88
CA VAL A 206 -4.69 3.01 -0.18
C VAL A 206 -6.09 3.49 0.19
N LEU A 207 -6.50 3.33 1.44
CA LEU A 207 -7.89 3.55 1.84
C LEU A 207 -8.18 4.97 2.36
N PHE A 208 -7.17 5.64 2.94
CA PHE A 208 -7.34 7.00 3.44
C PHE A 208 -7.75 8.01 2.35
N PRO A 209 -7.19 8.00 1.12
CA PRO A 209 -7.63 8.88 0.03
C PRO A 209 -9.11 8.72 -0.32
N LEU A 210 -9.72 7.54 -0.13
CA LEU A 210 -11.15 7.33 -0.38
C LEU A 210 -12.01 8.27 0.48
N SER A 211 -11.68 8.41 1.76
CA SER A 211 -12.40 9.31 2.67
C SER A 211 -12.30 10.77 2.24
N ILE A 212 -11.10 11.20 1.81
CA ILE A 212 -10.85 12.58 1.35
C ILE A 212 -11.70 12.90 0.12
N TYR A 213 -11.67 12.04 -0.89
CA TYR A 213 -12.38 12.27 -2.13
C TYR A 213 -13.90 12.12 -1.98
N SER A 214 -14.36 11.22 -1.10
CA SER A 214 -15.79 11.13 -0.76
C SER A 214 -16.28 12.37 -0.01
N TYR A 215 -15.44 12.99 0.83
CA TYR A 215 -15.73 14.27 1.48
C TYR A 215 -15.87 15.41 0.46
N ILE A 216 -14.90 15.53 -0.47
CA ILE A 216 -14.90 16.56 -1.52
C ILE A 216 -16.14 16.42 -2.43
N GLY A 217 -16.50 15.19 -2.80
CA GLY A 217 -17.60 14.93 -3.74
C GLY A 217 -18.99 14.85 -3.12
N SER A 218 -19.11 15.02 -1.80
CA SER A 218 -20.42 14.87 -1.14
C SER A 218 -21.18 16.17 -1.01
N ASP A 219 -22.35 16.25 -1.65
CA ASP A 219 -23.34 17.34 -1.44
C ASP A 219 -24.25 17.09 -0.23
N ASN A 220 -24.35 15.84 0.23
CA ASN A 220 -25.17 15.49 1.39
C ASN A 220 -24.44 15.84 2.68
N LYS A 221 -25.02 16.75 3.47
CA LYS A 221 -24.43 17.26 4.72
C LYS A 221 -24.10 16.15 5.73
N ILE A 222 -24.97 15.15 5.88
CA ILE A 222 -24.77 14.05 6.83
C ILE A 222 -23.58 13.19 6.37
N ARG A 223 -23.55 12.78 5.10
CA ARG A 223 -22.41 12.03 4.54
C ARG A 223 -21.12 12.82 4.64
N LYS A 224 -21.14 14.13 4.34
CA LYS A 224 -19.97 15.00 4.44
C LYS A 224 -19.41 15.03 5.87
N VAL A 225 -20.26 15.08 6.89
CA VAL A 225 -19.85 14.99 8.31
C VAL A 225 -19.22 13.63 8.61
N LEU A 226 -19.85 12.53 8.16
CA LEU A 226 -19.30 11.17 8.39
C LEU A 226 -17.93 10.99 7.72
N TYR A 227 -17.76 11.46 6.49
CA TYR A 227 -16.45 11.43 5.82
C TYR A 227 -15.44 12.36 6.52
N GLY A 228 -15.87 13.51 7.05
CA GLY A 228 -15.03 14.38 7.87
C GLY A 228 -14.51 13.66 9.11
N ILE A 229 -15.37 12.91 9.81
CA ILE A 229 -14.96 12.06 10.95
C ILE A 229 -13.98 10.98 10.50
N ALA A 230 -14.22 10.32 9.36
CA ALA A 230 -13.30 9.33 8.80
C ALA A 230 -11.93 9.94 8.49
N ILE A 231 -11.89 11.18 7.95
CA ILE A 231 -10.63 11.92 7.72
C ILE A 231 -9.94 12.25 9.06
N MET A 232 -10.68 12.65 10.08
CA MET A 232 -10.09 12.90 11.41
C MET A 232 -9.46 11.64 11.99
N ILE A 233 -10.14 10.51 11.96
CA ILE A 233 -9.62 9.23 12.45
C ILE A 233 -8.40 8.79 11.60
N GLY A 234 -8.51 8.87 10.27
CA GLY A 234 -7.42 8.55 9.34
C GLY A 234 -6.21 9.45 9.54
N THR A 235 -6.39 10.74 9.76
CA THR A 235 -5.30 11.68 10.08
C THR A 235 -4.67 11.36 11.44
N ALA A 236 -5.48 11.12 12.48
CA ALA A 236 -4.96 10.78 13.80
C ALA A 236 -4.07 9.53 13.74
N THR A 237 -4.52 8.49 13.07
CA THR A 237 -3.70 7.28 12.91
C THR A 237 -2.48 7.49 12.02
N LEU A 238 -2.61 8.25 10.92
CA LEU A 238 -1.52 8.56 9.99
C LEU A 238 -0.32 9.18 10.73
N ILE A 239 -0.57 10.11 11.64
CA ILE A 239 0.48 10.80 12.40
C ILE A 239 0.96 10.02 13.63
N THR A 240 0.23 9.02 14.12
CA THR A 240 0.55 8.31 15.38
C THR A 240 0.99 6.85 15.17
N GLN A 241 0.83 6.26 13.99
CA GLN A 241 1.00 4.82 13.77
C GLN A 241 2.44 4.29 13.97
N GLY A 242 3.48 5.08 13.68
CA GLY A 242 4.88 4.78 14.04
C GLY A 242 5.84 4.53 12.88
N SER A 243 5.38 4.24 11.67
CA SER A 243 6.29 4.12 10.51
C SER A 243 6.54 5.48 9.85
N ASP A 244 7.81 5.82 9.64
CA ASP A 244 8.20 7.10 9.03
C ASP A 244 7.84 7.18 7.53
N SER A 245 7.64 6.04 6.86
CA SER A 245 7.27 5.98 5.45
C SER A 245 5.98 6.76 5.12
N VAL A 246 5.06 6.84 6.07
CA VAL A 246 3.80 7.55 5.91
C VAL A 246 3.99 9.05 5.67
N PHE A 247 5.04 9.67 6.22
CA PHE A 247 5.29 11.10 6.02
C PHE A 247 5.74 11.42 4.59
N LEU A 248 6.45 10.48 3.94
CA LEU A 248 6.75 10.57 2.51
C LEU A 248 5.44 10.52 1.68
N VAL A 249 4.55 9.59 2.01
CA VAL A 249 3.26 9.46 1.35
C VAL A 249 2.38 10.68 1.60
N LEU A 250 2.36 11.20 2.83
CA LEU A 250 1.62 12.42 3.17
C LEU A 250 2.07 13.62 2.32
N GLY A 251 3.38 13.77 2.13
CA GLY A 251 3.93 14.80 1.24
C GLY A 251 3.37 14.69 -0.18
N VAL A 252 3.40 13.49 -0.76
CA VAL A 252 2.89 13.23 -2.12
C VAL A 252 1.35 13.39 -2.18
N LEU A 253 0.62 12.93 -1.17
CA LEU A 253 -0.83 13.13 -1.07
C LEU A 253 -1.20 14.61 -1.08
N VAL A 254 -0.52 15.42 -0.25
CA VAL A 254 -0.74 16.87 -0.20
C VAL A 254 -0.43 17.53 -1.53
N LEU A 255 0.68 17.17 -2.19
CA LEU A 255 1.03 17.70 -3.50
C LEU A 255 0.01 17.32 -4.58
N TYR A 256 -0.49 16.08 -4.55
CA TYR A 256 -1.50 15.62 -5.47
C TYR A 256 -2.82 16.39 -5.29
N LEU A 257 -3.27 16.58 -4.04
CA LEU A 257 -4.46 17.36 -3.71
C LEU A 257 -4.30 18.83 -4.12
N LEU A 258 -3.20 19.47 -3.77
CA LEU A 258 -2.89 20.86 -4.15
C LEU A 258 -2.94 21.07 -5.66
N LYS A 259 -2.53 20.07 -6.45
CA LYS A 259 -2.53 20.15 -7.92
C LYS A 259 -3.91 19.99 -8.52
N ASN A 260 -4.74 19.13 -8.00
CA ASN A 260 -5.93 18.63 -8.68
C ASN A 260 -7.26 19.13 -8.11
N GLU A 261 -7.25 19.68 -6.87
CA GLU A 261 -8.47 20.08 -6.19
C GLU A 261 -8.62 21.60 -6.06
N ASP A 262 -9.86 22.05 -5.89
CA ASP A 262 -10.21 23.46 -5.73
C ASP A 262 -9.80 24.02 -4.36
N ASP A 263 -9.60 25.32 -4.31
CA ASP A 263 -9.07 25.99 -3.12
C ASP A 263 -10.03 25.96 -1.92
N ASN A 264 -11.37 25.89 -2.14
CA ASN A 264 -12.36 25.78 -1.07
C ASN A 264 -12.27 24.42 -0.38
N SER A 265 -12.31 23.33 -1.17
CA SER A 265 -12.15 21.96 -0.65
C SER A 265 -10.84 21.81 0.10
N LEU A 266 -9.75 22.35 -0.45
CA LEU A 266 -8.42 22.29 0.19
C LEU A 266 -8.37 23.06 1.50
N SER A 267 -9.02 24.22 1.61
CA SER A 267 -9.07 24.99 2.86
C SER A 267 -9.85 24.26 3.95
N GLU A 268 -10.94 23.57 3.59
CA GLU A 268 -11.70 22.71 4.51
C GLU A 268 -10.88 21.53 4.99
N LEU A 269 -10.18 20.83 4.07
CA LEU A 269 -9.29 19.72 4.41
C LEU A 269 -8.14 20.16 5.32
N LEU A 270 -7.54 21.32 5.05
CA LEU A 270 -6.49 21.88 5.91
C LEU A 270 -6.98 22.09 7.34
N LEU A 271 -8.21 22.61 7.51
CA LEU A 271 -8.82 22.80 8.84
C LEU A 271 -9.05 21.46 9.55
N ILE A 272 -9.60 20.45 8.85
CA ILE A 272 -9.88 19.13 9.43
C ILE A 272 -8.55 18.47 9.84
N ILE A 273 -7.57 18.43 8.95
CA ILE A 273 -6.28 17.76 9.17
C ILE A 273 -5.50 18.45 10.29
N SER A 274 -5.31 19.78 10.21
CA SER A 274 -4.55 20.50 11.23
C SER A 274 -5.27 20.56 12.58
N GLY A 275 -6.60 20.69 12.59
CA GLY A 275 -7.42 20.61 13.79
C GLY A 275 -7.31 19.23 14.46
N THR A 276 -7.23 18.16 13.65
CA THR A 276 -6.98 16.81 14.18
C THR A 276 -5.59 16.70 14.79
N CYS A 277 -4.56 17.25 14.15
CA CYS A 277 -3.21 17.26 14.72
C CYS A 277 -3.16 17.99 16.07
N VAL A 278 -3.86 19.14 16.18
CA VAL A 278 -4.01 19.87 17.46
C VAL A 278 -4.71 19.01 18.50
N LEU A 279 -5.84 18.39 18.14
CA LEU A 279 -6.63 17.54 19.03
C LEU A 279 -5.78 16.36 19.55
N VAL A 280 -5.08 15.64 18.66
CA VAL A 280 -4.21 14.53 19.04
C VAL A 280 -3.08 15.01 19.96
N GLY A 281 -2.46 16.16 19.67
CA GLY A 281 -1.45 16.76 20.53
C GLY A 281 -1.97 17.08 21.93
N LEU A 282 -3.17 17.65 22.04
CA LEU A 282 -3.82 17.91 23.34
C LEU A 282 -4.13 16.61 24.09
N LEU A 283 -4.64 15.59 23.40
CA LEU A 283 -4.91 14.25 24.00
C LEU A 283 -3.60 13.62 24.50
N GLN A 284 -2.50 13.71 23.73
CA GLN A 284 -1.18 13.22 24.15
C GLN A 284 -0.62 13.96 25.39
N ILE A 285 -0.99 15.21 25.61
CA ILE A 285 -0.64 15.98 26.83
C ILE A 285 -1.52 15.53 27.99
N LEU A 286 -2.83 15.48 27.79
CA LEU A 286 -3.81 15.11 28.83
C LEU A 286 -3.59 13.68 29.34
N PHE A 287 -3.28 12.76 28.45
CA PHE A 287 -3.06 11.34 28.74
C PHE A 287 -1.57 10.96 28.63
N SER A 288 -0.67 11.83 29.06
CA SER A 288 0.77 11.68 28.86
C SER A 288 1.38 10.40 29.45
N SER A 289 0.78 9.85 30.52
CA SER A 289 1.19 8.57 31.13
C SER A 289 0.84 7.33 30.29
N HIS A 290 -0.10 7.44 29.36
CA HIS A 290 -0.58 6.35 28.51
C HIS A 290 -0.27 6.57 27.01
N ALA A 291 0.00 7.82 26.63
CA ALA A 291 0.25 8.16 25.23
C ALA A 291 1.66 7.76 24.80
N TYR A 292 1.74 6.92 23.79
CA TYR A 292 2.99 6.55 23.13
C TYR A 292 3.23 7.38 21.86
N ILE A 293 4.39 8.03 21.79
CA ILE A 293 4.82 8.81 20.62
C ILE A 293 5.94 8.02 19.93
N PRO A 294 5.63 7.39 18.78
CA PRO A 294 6.51 6.36 18.21
C PRO A 294 7.82 6.91 17.64
N ASN A 295 7.83 8.17 17.16
CA ASN A 295 8.98 8.75 16.52
C ASN A 295 9.02 10.28 16.64
N ARG A 296 10.16 10.87 16.25
CA ARG A 296 10.37 12.33 16.31
C ARG A 296 9.42 13.11 15.40
N LEU A 297 9.11 12.58 14.22
CA LEU A 297 8.21 13.25 13.26
C LEU A 297 6.78 13.32 13.79
N SER A 298 6.27 12.24 14.39
CA SER A 298 4.98 12.26 15.08
C SER A 298 4.92 13.32 16.18
N GLY A 299 6.00 13.42 16.99
CA GLY A 299 6.09 14.44 18.02
C GLY A 299 6.14 15.85 17.46
N LEU A 300 6.85 16.07 16.35
CA LEU A 300 6.90 17.36 15.65
C LEU A 300 5.52 17.79 15.12
N VAL A 301 4.76 16.84 14.56
CA VAL A 301 3.44 17.11 13.99
C VAL A 301 2.36 17.28 15.06
N THR A 302 2.54 16.78 16.28
CA THR A 302 1.50 16.85 17.33
C THR A 302 1.83 17.77 18.49
N LYS A 303 3.12 17.89 18.88
CA LYS A 303 3.55 18.63 20.10
C LYS A 303 4.27 19.94 19.80
N SER A 304 4.48 20.31 18.53
CA SER A 304 5.09 21.59 18.17
C SER A 304 4.06 22.69 17.95
N VAL A 305 4.54 23.88 17.61
CA VAL A 305 3.69 24.99 17.19
C VAL A 305 3.08 24.82 15.80
N ILE A 306 3.61 23.88 14.99
CA ILE A 306 3.22 23.70 13.57
C ILE A 306 1.72 23.44 13.39
N PRO A 307 1.07 22.50 14.09
CA PRO A 307 -0.36 22.26 13.94
C PRO A 307 -1.22 23.49 14.21
N TYR A 308 -0.85 24.28 15.22
CA TYR A 308 -1.58 25.51 15.59
C TYR A 308 -1.45 26.59 14.51
N VAL A 309 -0.25 26.76 13.94
CA VAL A 309 -0.02 27.68 12.81
C VAL A 309 -0.81 27.22 11.59
N LEU A 310 -0.77 25.92 11.24
CA LEU A 310 -1.51 25.39 10.11
C LEU A 310 -3.03 25.52 10.32
N PHE A 311 -3.52 25.33 11.54
CA PHE A 311 -4.93 25.52 11.87
C PHE A 311 -5.34 26.99 11.72
N GLY A 312 -4.54 27.92 12.24
CA GLY A 312 -4.76 29.35 12.04
C GLY A 312 -4.73 29.77 10.57
N LEU A 313 -3.79 29.23 9.78
CA LEU A 313 -3.77 29.42 8.34
C LEU A 313 -4.98 28.82 7.65
N GLY A 314 -5.47 27.66 8.08
CA GLY A 314 -6.71 27.06 7.59
C GLY A 314 -7.91 27.96 7.80
N ILE A 315 -8.05 28.57 9.01
CA ILE A 315 -9.08 29.58 9.28
C ILE A 315 -8.92 30.77 8.34
N LEU A 316 -7.72 31.33 8.25
CA LEU A 316 -7.45 32.49 7.37
C LEU A 316 -7.82 32.20 5.92
N PHE A 317 -7.41 31.05 5.39
CA PHE A 317 -7.68 30.65 4.00
C PHE A 317 -9.16 30.37 3.74
N LYS A 318 -9.91 29.87 4.73
CA LYS A 318 -11.35 29.70 4.63
C LYS A 318 -12.08 31.04 4.41
N TYR A 319 -11.60 32.12 5.06
CA TYR A 319 -12.18 33.47 4.89
C TYR A 319 -11.55 34.26 3.74
N LYS A 320 -10.32 33.95 3.35
CA LYS A 320 -9.56 34.67 2.30
C LYS A 320 -9.00 33.68 1.27
N ILE A 321 -9.91 33.11 0.49
CA ILE A 321 -9.56 32.02 -0.46
C ILE A 321 -8.56 32.46 -1.54
N ASP A 322 -8.60 33.75 -1.97
CA ASP A 322 -7.64 34.28 -2.95
C ASP A 322 -6.19 34.24 -2.41
N LEU A 323 -6.03 34.39 -1.09
CA LEU A 323 -4.71 34.28 -0.45
C LEU A 323 -4.19 32.84 -0.52
N PHE A 324 -5.09 31.85 -0.35
CA PHE A 324 -4.74 30.45 -0.49
C PHE A 324 -4.29 30.11 -1.92
N GLY A 325 -4.98 30.61 -2.93
CA GLY A 325 -4.58 30.42 -4.33
C GLY A 325 -3.19 31.03 -4.65
N LYS A 326 -2.86 32.17 -4.06
CA LYS A 326 -1.51 32.76 -4.16
C LYS A 326 -0.46 31.91 -3.45
N PHE A 327 -0.75 31.46 -2.22
CA PHE A 327 0.13 30.57 -1.44
C PHE A 327 0.41 29.27 -2.20
N LYS A 328 -0.62 28.62 -2.74
CA LYS A 328 -0.51 27.40 -3.56
C LYS A 328 0.44 27.59 -4.74
N LYS A 329 0.36 28.72 -5.45
CA LYS A 329 1.29 29.02 -6.56
C LYS A 329 2.74 29.17 -6.10
N ILE A 330 2.98 29.77 -4.92
CA ILE A 330 4.31 29.89 -4.33
C ILE A 330 4.84 28.50 -3.98
N VAL A 331 4.04 27.67 -3.31
CA VAL A 331 4.42 26.30 -2.94
C VAL A 331 4.87 25.51 -4.18
N PHE A 332 4.11 25.54 -5.27
CA PHE A 332 4.50 24.83 -6.50
C PHE A 332 5.78 25.34 -7.15
N LYS A 333 6.10 26.64 -7.03
CA LYS A 333 7.37 27.19 -7.52
C LYS A 333 8.56 26.78 -6.63
N MET A 334 8.31 26.63 -5.31
CA MET A 334 9.37 26.32 -4.35
C MET A 334 9.69 24.81 -4.30
N ILE A 335 8.73 23.93 -4.55
CA ILE A 335 8.92 22.48 -4.46
C ILE A 335 10.12 21.97 -5.28
N PRO A 336 10.26 22.26 -6.59
CA PRO A 336 11.40 21.76 -7.35
C PRO A 336 12.74 22.29 -6.84
N ILE A 337 12.75 23.54 -6.34
CA ILE A 337 13.96 24.15 -5.75
C ILE A 337 14.34 23.41 -4.46
N VAL A 338 13.36 23.18 -3.56
CA VAL A 338 13.59 22.47 -2.29
C VAL A 338 14.03 21.05 -2.57
N LEU A 339 13.37 20.32 -3.49
CA LEU A 339 13.76 18.96 -3.87
C LEU A 339 15.19 18.92 -4.42
N LEU A 340 15.56 19.85 -5.30
CA LEU A 340 16.93 19.96 -5.81
C LEU A 340 17.93 20.19 -4.68
N LEU A 341 17.66 21.11 -3.77
CA LEU A 341 18.53 21.40 -2.62
C LEU A 341 18.67 20.17 -1.70
N VAL A 342 17.59 19.45 -1.44
CA VAL A 342 17.61 18.20 -0.64
C VAL A 342 18.46 17.13 -1.34
N VAL A 343 18.29 16.92 -2.65
CA VAL A 343 19.08 15.95 -3.40
C VAL A 343 20.58 16.33 -3.37
N VAL A 344 20.90 17.59 -3.65
CA VAL A 344 22.28 18.10 -3.59
C VAL A 344 22.87 17.91 -2.19
N TYR A 345 22.08 18.24 -1.14
CA TYR A 345 22.51 18.04 0.24
C TYR A 345 22.80 16.57 0.54
N ILE A 346 21.91 15.65 0.15
CA ILE A 346 22.10 14.20 0.33
C ILE A 346 23.38 13.74 -0.37
N ILE A 347 23.63 14.17 -1.61
CA ILE A 347 24.83 13.81 -2.36
C ILE A 347 26.08 14.32 -1.63
N LEU A 348 26.14 15.61 -1.31
CA LEU A 348 27.30 16.21 -0.64
C LEU A 348 27.57 15.59 0.74
N ASN A 349 26.49 15.25 1.48
CA ASN A 349 26.59 14.63 2.80
C ASN A 349 27.04 13.15 2.71
N THR A 350 26.57 12.43 1.69
CA THR A 350 26.91 11.00 1.47
C THR A 350 28.41 10.84 1.12
N PHE A 351 28.95 11.76 0.31
CA PHE A 351 30.37 11.73 -0.11
C PHE A 351 31.31 12.50 0.80
N ASP A 352 30.86 12.89 2.00
CA ASP A 352 31.67 13.63 3.01
C ASP A 352 32.23 14.97 2.50
N ILE A 353 31.61 15.59 1.49
CA ILE A 353 32.03 16.87 0.90
C ILE A 353 31.66 18.06 1.81
N LEU A 354 30.58 17.91 2.61
CA LEU A 354 30.14 18.94 3.53
C LEU A 354 31.14 19.12 4.70
N PRO A 355 31.27 20.33 5.24
CA PRO A 355 31.95 20.58 6.52
C PRO A 355 31.33 19.67 7.62
N GLU A 356 32.16 19.25 8.58
CA GLU A 356 31.73 18.28 9.61
C GLU A 356 30.51 18.77 10.42
N GLN A 357 30.44 20.10 10.70
CA GLN A 357 29.32 20.71 11.41
C GLN A 357 27.96 20.63 10.66
N LEU A 358 27.99 20.47 9.35
CA LEU A 358 26.79 20.36 8.48
C LEU A 358 26.47 18.95 8.13
N ARG A 359 27.29 17.96 8.50
CA ARG A 359 27.01 16.55 8.24
C ARG A 359 25.93 16.03 9.18
N THR A 360 25.02 15.27 8.61
CA THR A 360 23.97 14.59 9.37
C THR A 360 23.95 13.11 9.04
N TYR A 361 23.52 12.32 10.00
CA TYR A 361 23.26 10.91 9.81
C TYR A 361 21.77 10.64 9.66
N GLY A 362 21.39 9.42 9.31
CA GLY A 362 19.99 9.04 9.11
C GLY A 362 19.51 9.28 7.69
N TYR A 363 18.34 9.89 7.51
CA TYR A 363 17.67 9.95 6.19
C TYR A 363 18.41 10.77 5.13
N PHE A 364 19.25 11.69 5.51
CA PHE A 364 19.99 12.57 4.59
C PHE A 364 21.39 12.08 4.25
N ARG A 365 21.74 10.86 4.62
CA ARG A 365 23.00 10.21 4.25
C ARG A 365 22.74 8.78 3.78
N VAL A 366 23.07 8.46 2.54
CA VAL A 366 22.96 7.10 2.01
C VAL A 366 24.10 6.26 2.58
N SER A 367 23.75 5.27 3.39
CA SER A 367 24.68 4.35 4.05
C SER A 367 24.00 3.01 4.31
N ASP A 368 24.72 2.01 4.73
CA ASP A 368 24.14 0.70 5.10
C ASP A 368 23.10 0.83 6.23
N SER A 369 23.28 1.78 7.16
CA SER A 369 22.33 2.06 8.24
C SER A 369 21.10 2.87 7.82
N TRP A 370 21.03 3.35 6.57
CA TRP A 370 19.92 4.16 6.07
C TRP A 370 18.56 3.44 6.23
N GLY A 371 17.54 4.19 6.67
CA GLY A 371 16.17 3.69 6.73
C GLY A 371 16.02 2.43 7.61
N ASN A 372 16.63 2.39 8.77
CA ASN A 372 16.69 1.22 9.66
C ASN A 372 17.38 0.02 9.00
N ASN A 373 18.62 0.25 8.54
CA ASN A 373 19.51 -0.70 7.86
C ASN A 373 19.02 -1.20 6.47
N ARG A 374 18.01 -0.54 5.88
CA ARG A 374 17.56 -0.88 4.51
C ARG A 374 18.64 -0.64 3.46
N GLY A 375 19.50 0.38 3.64
CA GLY A 375 20.61 0.66 2.72
C GLY A 375 21.53 -0.57 2.53
N GLY A 376 21.93 -1.22 3.62
CA GLY A 376 22.70 -2.45 3.59
C GLY A 376 21.96 -3.62 2.91
N ILE A 377 20.67 -3.79 3.23
CA ILE A 377 19.81 -4.80 2.60
C ILE A 377 19.78 -4.59 1.07
N TRP A 378 19.59 -3.34 0.61
CA TRP A 378 19.53 -3.03 -0.82
C TRP A 378 20.85 -3.27 -1.51
N ARG A 379 21.96 -2.79 -0.92
CA ARG A 379 23.33 -3.02 -1.47
C ARG A 379 23.60 -4.50 -1.64
N VAL A 380 23.38 -5.28 -0.59
CA VAL A 380 23.63 -6.73 -0.61
C VAL A 380 22.68 -7.44 -1.58
N GLY A 381 21.39 -7.04 -1.61
CA GLY A 381 20.42 -7.60 -2.55
C GLY A 381 20.77 -7.37 -4.00
N ILE A 382 21.25 -6.16 -4.36
CA ILE A 382 21.70 -5.85 -5.73
C ILE A 382 22.93 -6.71 -6.09
N ILE A 383 23.91 -6.81 -5.20
CA ILE A 383 25.12 -7.62 -5.43
C ILE A 383 24.76 -9.11 -5.60
N ALA A 384 23.92 -9.64 -4.72
CA ALA A 384 23.47 -11.02 -4.80
C ALA A 384 22.69 -11.29 -6.10
N PHE A 385 21.78 -10.39 -6.49
CA PHE A 385 21.05 -10.51 -7.76
C PHE A 385 21.99 -10.54 -8.98
N ILE A 386 22.95 -9.61 -9.05
CA ILE A 386 23.90 -9.54 -10.17
C ILE A 386 24.73 -10.83 -10.24
N ARG A 387 25.27 -11.32 -9.12
CA ARG A 387 26.05 -12.56 -9.08
C ARG A 387 25.21 -13.76 -9.50
N PHE A 388 23.99 -13.87 -8.95
CA PHE A 388 23.07 -14.95 -9.32
C PHE A 388 22.72 -14.93 -10.81
N ALA A 389 22.54 -13.74 -11.38
CA ALA A 389 22.23 -13.56 -12.78
C ALA A 389 23.43 -13.78 -13.71
N LEU A 390 24.66 -13.62 -13.23
CA LEU A 390 25.89 -13.99 -13.97
C LEU A 390 26.05 -15.50 -14.03
N ASP A 391 25.76 -16.22 -12.95
CA ASP A 391 25.84 -17.69 -12.91
C ASP A 391 24.66 -18.33 -13.66
N HIS A 392 23.49 -17.66 -13.69
CA HIS A 392 22.26 -18.14 -14.28
C HIS A 392 21.62 -17.05 -15.15
N SER A 393 22.00 -16.94 -16.42
CA SER A 393 21.64 -15.83 -17.31
C SER A 393 20.14 -15.57 -17.48
N TYR A 394 19.28 -16.59 -17.33
CA TYR A 394 17.82 -16.43 -17.38
C TYR A 394 17.26 -15.58 -16.22
N VAL A 395 18.00 -15.47 -15.12
CA VAL A 395 17.60 -14.64 -13.95
C VAL A 395 17.50 -13.16 -14.32
N TRP A 396 18.32 -12.70 -15.27
CA TRP A 396 18.17 -11.31 -15.78
C TRP A 396 16.77 -11.05 -16.31
N LEU A 397 16.17 -12.00 -17.01
CA LEU A 397 14.86 -11.85 -17.63
C LEU A 397 13.70 -12.18 -16.69
N PHE A 398 13.82 -13.27 -15.92
CA PHE A 398 12.70 -13.85 -15.17
C PHE A 398 12.89 -13.83 -13.65
N GLY A 399 14.06 -13.41 -13.14
CA GLY A 399 14.33 -13.36 -11.70
C GLY A 399 14.54 -14.73 -11.06
N THR A 400 14.48 -14.74 -9.73
CA THR A 400 14.74 -15.93 -8.89
C THR A 400 13.47 -16.69 -8.50
N GLY A 401 12.30 -16.14 -8.83
CA GLY A 401 10.98 -16.72 -8.51
C GLY A 401 10.19 -15.92 -7.49
N PRO A 402 8.87 -16.18 -7.43
CA PRO A 402 7.98 -15.52 -6.50
C PRO A 402 8.43 -15.68 -5.04
N ASP A 403 8.62 -14.54 -4.36
CA ASP A 403 9.01 -14.45 -2.94
C ASP A 403 10.36 -15.16 -2.59
N GLN A 404 11.29 -15.24 -3.55
CA GLN A 404 12.57 -15.93 -3.40
C GLN A 404 13.75 -15.02 -3.02
N TYR A 405 13.51 -13.75 -2.68
CA TYR A 405 14.54 -12.80 -2.29
C TYR A 405 15.43 -13.32 -1.15
N ALA A 406 14.83 -13.89 -0.10
CA ALA A 406 15.54 -14.46 1.03
C ALA A 406 16.51 -15.57 0.58
N ASN A 407 16.03 -16.52 -0.22
CA ASN A 407 16.82 -17.65 -0.70
C ASN A 407 18.01 -17.20 -1.56
N MET A 408 17.80 -16.20 -2.42
CA MET A 408 18.86 -15.58 -3.22
C MET A 408 19.97 -15.01 -2.32
N ILE A 409 19.63 -14.28 -1.29
CA ILE A 409 20.59 -13.68 -0.37
C ILE A 409 21.34 -14.75 0.44
N PHE A 410 20.63 -15.72 1.00
CA PHE A 410 21.24 -16.81 1.74
C PHE A 410 22.30 -17.55 0.92
N THR A 411 22.03 -17.73 -0.38
CA THR A 411 22.97 -18.43 -1.27
C THR A 411 24.26 -17.66 -1.54
N TYR A 412 24.14 -16.33 -1.74
CA TYR A 412 25.28 -15.57 -2.30
C TYR A 412 25.91 -14.57 -1.35
N LYS A 413 25.20 -14.11 -0.30
CA LYS A 413 25.66 -12.99 0.51
C LYS A 413 25.19 -13.02 1.98
N TYR A 414 24.95 -14.18 2.52
CA TYR A 414 24.44 -14.32 3.87
C TYR A 414 25.25 -13.57 4.94
N GLU A 415 26.58 -13.76 4.95
CA GLU A 415 27.47 -13.15 5.95
C GLU A 415 27.43 -11.62 5.89
N GLU A 416 27.51 -11.03 4.69
CA GLU A 416 27.45 -9.58 4.52
C GLU A 416 26.09 -8.99 4.94
N VAL A 417 24.98 -9.75 4.82
CA VAL A 417 23.67 -9.31 5.30
C VAL A 417 23.59 -9.30 6.82
N VAL A 418 24.13 -10.33 7.45
CA VAL A 418 24.20 -10.42 8.92
C VAL A 418 25.03 -9.28 9.47
N GLU A 419 26.18 -8.99 8.85
CA GLU A 419 27.06 -7.88 9.22
C GLU A 419 26.36 -6.51 9.07
N ALA A 420 25.72 -6.27 7.92
CA ALA A 420 25.05 -5.01 7.62
C ALA A 420 23.83 -4.72 8.52
N ARG A 421 23.17 -5.75 9.05
CA ARG A 421 21.93 -5.58 9.82
C ARG A 421 22.03 -5.93 11.31
N SER A 422 23.08 -6.56 11.76
CA SER A 422 23.21 -7.10 13.12
C SER A 422 22.11 -8.12 13.49
N THR A 423 21.41 -8.70 12.49
CA THR A 423 20.32 -9.67 12.66
C THR A 423 20.50 -10.85 11.73
N VAL A 424 20.11 -12.02 12.17
CA VAL A 424 20.34 -13.29 11.50
C VAL A 424 19.50 -13.46 10.21
N PHE A 425 18.46 -12.64 9.98
CA PHE A 425 17.51 -12.95 8.90
C PHE A 425 16.97 -11.74 8.13
N VAL A 426 17.05 -11.80 6.79
CA VAL A 426 16.44 -10.83 5.85
C VAL A 426 15.51 -11.59 4.92
N SER A 427 14.21 -11.41 5.08
CA SER A 427 13.18 -12.13 4.31
C SER A 427 12.77 -11.44 3.01
N CYS A 428 13.02 -10.13 2.88
CA CYS A 428 12.60 -9.34 1.73
C CYS A 428 13.43 -8.06 1.59
N ALA A 429 13.35 -7.39 0.43
CA ALA A 429 14.11 -6.17 0.16
C ALA A 429 13.63 -4.94 0.95
N HIS A 430 12.45 -4.95 1.56
CA HIS A 430 11.76 -3.76 2.07
C HIS A 430 11.73 -2.58 1.07
N ASN A 431 11.70 -2.92 -0.21
CA ASN A 431 11.62 -2.04 -1.36
C ASN A 431 11.02 -2.87 -2.50
N GLU A 432 9.79 -2.55 -2.90
CA GLU A 432 9.06 -3.33 -3.90
C GLU A 432 9.73 -3.30 -5.27
N PHE A 433 10.40 -2.20 -5.63
CA PHE A 433 11.13 -2.11 -6.90
C PHE A 433 12.25 -3.15 -6.96
N LEU A 434 13.07 -3.19 -5.92
CA LEU A 434 14.16 -4.17 -5.84
C LEU A 434 13.61 -5.60 -5.67
N ASN A 435 12.56 -5.77 -4.86
CA ASN A 435 11.92 -7.06 -4.64
C ASN A 435 11.35 -7.64 -5.93
N THR A 436 10.66 -6.81 -6.72
CA THR A 436 10.10 -7.19 -8.03
C THR A 436 11.21 -7.54 -9.03
N LEU A 437 12.28 -6.74 -9.07
CA LEU A 437 13.43 -7.01 -9.95
C LEU A 437 14.11 -8.34 -9.60
N CYS A 438 14.36 -8.59 -8.33
CA CYS A 438 15.01 -9.83 -7.88
C CYS A 438 14.13 -11.05 -8.13
N ASN A 439 12.84 -10.96 -7.83
CA ASN A 439 11.93 -12.09 -7.93
C ASN A 439 11.51 -12.41 -9.38
N TYR A 440 11.35 -11.39 -10.24
CA TYR A 440 10.75 -11.55 -11.58
C TYR A 440 11.62 -11.05 -12.73
N GLY A 441 12.84 -10.59 -12.45
CA GLY A 441 13.77 -10.07 -13.45
C GLY A 441 13.29 -8.80 -14.16
N ILE A 442 13.99 -8.44 -15.25
CA ILE A 442 13.67 -7.23 -16.01
C ILE A 442 12.29 -7.30 -16.66
N LEU A 443 11.88 -8.47 -17.16
CA LEU A 443 10.57 -8.61 -17.82
C LEU A 443 9.42 -8.41 -16.83
N GLY A 444 9.50 -9.01 -15.63
CA GLY A 444 8.52 -8.82 -14.58
C GLY A 444 8.51 -7.39 -14.06
N PHE A 445 9.68 -6.81 -13.83
CA PHE A 445 9.83 -5.43 -13.40
C PHE A 445 9.20 -4.45 -14.41
N VAL A 446 9.58 -4.54 -15.68
CA VAL A 446 9.07 -3.63 -16.72
C VAL A 446 7.57 -3.81 -16.92
N SER A 447 7.07 -5.05 -17.02
CA SER A 447 5.64 -5.29 -17.22
C SER A 447 4.80 -4.80 -16.03
N PHE A 448 5.25 -5.00 -14.80
CA PHE A 448 4.57 -4.54 -13.58
C PHE A 448 4.51 -3.00 -13.50
N TYR A 449 5.64 -2.30 -13.69
CA TYR A 449 5.64 -0.84 -13.58
C TYR A 449 5.04 -0.14 -14.81
N MET A 450 5.12 -0.73 -16.00
CA MET A 450 4.39 -0.24 -17.18
C MET A 450 2.87 -0.43 -17.04
N PHE A 451 2.41 -1.48 -16.33
CA PHE A 451 1.00 -1.61 -15.97
C PHE A 451 0.54 -0.38 -15.17
N TRP A 452 1.24 -0.02 -14.07
CA TRP A 452 0.90 1.15 -13.27
C TRP A 452 0.99 2.45 -14.05
N TYR A 453 2.01 2.58 -14.90
CA TYR A 453 2.13 3.73 -15.79
C TYR A 453 0.89 3.90 -16.69
N PHE A 454 0.45 2.84 -17.36
CA PHE A 454 -0.73 2.91 -18.23
C PHE A 454 -2.04 3.05 -17.44
N VAL A 455 -2.11 2.55 -16.20
CA VAL A 455 -3.25 2.80 -15.32
C VAL A 455 -3.33 4.27 -14.89
N ILE A 456 -2.21 4.91 -14.56
CA ILE A 456 -2.19 6.29 -14.08
C ILE A 456 -2.31 7.30 -15.23
N PHE A 457 -1.50 7.13 -16.29
CA PHE A 457 -1.32 8.14 -17.36
C PHE A 457 -2.16 7.87 -18.61
N ASP A 458 -3.36 7.36 -18.45
CA ASP A 458 -4.24 7.15 -19.58
C ASP A 458 -4.83 8.48 -20.10
N LYS A 459 -4.40 8.87 -21.32
CA LYS A 459 -4.80 10.14 -21.97
C LYS A 459 -6.28 10.25 -22.32
N LYS A 460 -7.02 9.13 -22.35
CA LYS A 460 -8.45 9.11 -22.74
C LYS A 460 -9.38 9.25 -21.53
N ARG A 461 -8.85 9.51 -20.35
CA ARG A 461 -9.62 9.59 -19.11
C ARG A 461 -10.21 10.99 -18.95
N GLU A 462 -11.42 11.06 -18.42
CA GLU A 462 -12.14 12.32 -18.17
C GLU A 462 -11.60 13.10 -16.98
N ASN A 463 -10.74 12.48 -16.15
CA ASN A 463 -10.17 13.06 -14.93
C ASN A 463 -11.24 13.58 -13.94
N ASN A 464 -12.34 12.84 -13.84
CA ASN A 464 -13.41 13.14 -12.87
C ASN A 464 -12.95 12.83 -11.42
N LEU A 465 -13.79 13.15 -10.44
CA LEU A 465 -13.47 12.99 -9.02
C LEU A 465 -13.10 11.54 -8.64
N PHE A 466 -13.83 10.56 -9.18
CA PHE A 466 -13.55 9.14 -8.95
C PHE A 466 -12.19 8.72 -9.53
N ASP A 467 -11.86 9.20 -10.71
CA ASP A 467 -10.56 8.92 -11.32
C ASP A 467 -9.43 9.50 -10.48
N ARG A 468 -9.57 10.75 -10.01
CA ARG A 468 -8.59 11.39 -9.14
C ARG A 468 -8.43 10.65 -7.81
N MET A 469 -9.53 10.18 -7.20
CA MET A 469 -9.51 9.35 -6.00
C MET A 469 -8.69 8.08 -6.20
N CYS A 470 -9.00 7.32 -7.24
CA CYS A 470 -8.31 6.07 -7.54
C CYS A 470 -6.82 6.29 -7.85
N ILE A 471 -6.50 7.29 -8.68
CA ILE A 471 -5.11 7.63 -9.02
C ILE A 471 -4.35 8.06 -7.78
N CYS A 472 -4.94 8.87 -6.92
CA CYS A 472 -4.34 9.32 -5.67
C CYS A 472 -3.98 8.12 -4.78
N ALA A 473 -4.90 7.18 -4.57
CA ALA A 473 -4.67 5.97 -3.79
C ALA A 473 -3.54 5.11 -4.39
N ILE A 474 -3.52 4.93 -5.71
CA ILE A 474 -2.47 4.18 -6.42
C ILE A 474 -1.10 4.86 -6.23
N ILE A 475 -1.02 6.18 -6.44
CA ILE A 475 0.24 6.92 -6.28
C ILE A 475 0.74 6.84 -4.84
N CYS A 476 -0.12 7.02 -3.85
CA CYS A 476 0.23 6.90 -2.43
C CYS A 476 0.83 5.52 -2.10
N TYR A 477 0.22 4.44 -2.63
CA TYR A 477 0.76 3.09 -2.45
C TYR A 477 2.11 2.90 -3.14
N LEU A 478 2.25 3.32 -4.40
CA LEU A 478 3.50 3.18 -5.14
C LEU A 478 4.66 3.96 -4.51
N VAL A 479 4.38 5.12 -3.92
CA VAL A 479 5.38 5.88 -3.15
C VAL A 479 5.76 5.13 -1.87
N ASN A 480 4.80 4.55 -1.14
CA ASN A 480 5.10 3.72 0.02
C ASN A 480 5.91 2.48 -0.35
N SER A 481 5.69 1.90 -1.52
CA SER A 481 6.39 0.70 -1.98
C SER A 481 7.89 0.89 -2.22
N PHE A 482 8.38 2.13 -2.27
CA PHE A 482 9.82 2.44 -2.27
C PHE A 482 10.52 2.01 -0.96
N VAL A 483 9.80 1.99 0.15
CA VAL A 483 10.33 1.61 1.48
C VAL A 483 9.54 0.46 2.12
N SER A 484 8.70 -0.22 1.36
CA SER A 484 7.88 -1.35 1.79
C SER A 484 7.79 -2.38 0.65
N ILE A 485 7.11 -3.48 0.89
CA ILE A 485 6.80 -4.51 -0.12
C ILE A 485 5.30 -4.79 -0.12
N GLN A 486 4.83 -5.51 -1.14
CA GLN A 486 3.45 -6.00 -1.19
C GLN A 486 3.10 -6.83 0.04
N GLN A 487 1.86 -6.68 0.49
CA GLN A 487 1.30 -7.38 1.63
C GLN A 487 -0.14 -7.77 1.34
N ILE A 488 -0.57 -8.91 1.82
CA ILE A 488 -1.94 -9.39 1.62
C ILE A 488 -2.99 -8.43 2.21
N VAL A 489 -2.62 -7.62 3.16
CA VAL A 489 -3.49 -6.62 3.81
C VAL A 489 -3.59 -5.30 3.06
N GLY A 490 -2.78 -5.08 2.02
CA GLY A 490 -2.75 -3.83 1.24
C GLY A 490 -2.88 -4.05 -0.26
N ALA A 491 -2.12 -4.99 -0.83
CA ALA A 491 -2.04 -5.20 -2.26
C ALA A 491 -3.39 -5.53 -2.94
N PRO A 492 -4.28 -6.40 -2.41
CA PRO A 492 -5.56 -6.67 -3.05
C PRO A 492 -6.38 -5.41 -3.33
N TYR A 493 -6.40 -4.45 -2.38
CA TYR A 493 -7.14 -3.19 -2.54
C TYR A 493 -6.60 -2.33 -3.67
N LEU A 494 -5.28 -2.32 -3.86
CA LEU A 494 -4.63 -1.61 -4.95
C LEU A 494 -5.11 -2.12 -6.32
N PHE A 495 -5.15 -3.46 -6.51
CA PHE A 495 -5.60 -4.07 -7.76
C PHE A 495 -7.12 -3.94 -7.96
N ILE A 496 -7.91 -3.94 -6.88
CA ILE A 496 -9.34 -3.61 -6.93
C ILE A 496 -9.53 -2.17 -7.44
N ILE A 497 -8.84 -1.19 -6.85
CA ILE A 497 -8.94 0.22 -7.26
C ILE A 497 -8.50 0.41 -8.71
N ALA A 498 -7.43 -0.27 -9.15
CA ALA A 498 -7.01 -0.25 -10.55
C ALA A 498 -8.07 -0.85 -11.48
N GLY A 499 -8.70 -1.96 -11.09
CA GLY A 499 -9.81 -2.56 -11.81
C GLY A 499 -11.03 -1.64 -11.90
N MET A 500 -11.42 -1.03 -10.79
CA MET A 500 -12.51 -0.04 -10.73
C MET A 500 -12.23 1.16 -11.67
N LEU A 501 -11.01 1.67 -11.65
CA LEU A 501 -10.58 2.80 -12.48
C LEU A 501 -10.61 2.47 -13.97
N GLN A 502 -10.31 1.23 -14.35
CA GLN A 502 -10.28 0.78 -15.75
C GLN A 502 -11.64 0.25 -16.25
N SER A 503 -12.62 0.00 -15.38
CA SER A 503 -13.95 -0.51 -15.75
C SER A 503 -14.76 0.48 -16.57
N ARG A 504 -14.67 1.79 -16.29
CA ARG A 504 -15.43 2.84 -16.95
C ARG A 504 -15.13 3.03 -18.46
N LYS A 505 -14.06 2.45 -18.98
CA LYS A 505 -13.73 2.46 -20.40
C LYS A 505 -14.50 1.45 -21.24
N SER A 506 -15.19 0.52 -20.63
CA SER A 506 -15.89 -0.55 -21.33
C SER A 506 -17.33 -0.21 -21.71
N GLU A 507 -17.85 0.95 -21.30
CA GLU A 507 -19.24 1.35 -21.52
C GLU A 507 -19.42 2.28 -22.76
N PHE A 508 -18.35 2.54 -23.54
CA PHE A 508 -18.43 3.32 -24.77
C PHE A 508 -18.06 2.51 -26.01
#